data_c167ae4cd2640e565e1cfc769d43799b
#
_entry.id   c167ae4cd2640e565e1cfc769d43799b
#
_cell.length_a   1.000
_cell.length_b   1.000
_cell.length_c   1.000
_cell.angle_alpha   90.00
_cell.angle_beta   90.00
_cell.angle_gamma   90.00
#
_symmetry.space_group_name_H-M   'P 1'
#
loop_
_entity.id
_entity.type
_entity.pdbx_description
1 polymer ?
#
loop_
_entity_poly.entity_id
_entity_poly.type
_entity_poly.pdbx_seq_one_letter_code
_entity_poly.pdbx_strand_id
1 'polypeptide(L)'
;AINTFVYSIGIAIITTLVCILLGYPAAWILSNSKLNRSKTMVVLFILPMWVNILVRTLATVALFDFFSVPLGEGALIFGMVYNFIPFMIYPIYNTLQKMDHSYIEAAQDLGANPLQVFLKAVLPLSMPGVMSGIMMVFMPTISTFAIAELLTMNNIKLFGTTIQENINNSMWNYGAALSLIMLLLIAATSLFSTDDKDNANEGGGLW
;
A
#
# COMPACT_ATOMS: atom_id res chain seq x y z
N ALA A 1 -2.57 -16.28 18.92
CA ALA A 1 -2.07 -14.92 18.71
C ALA A 1 -0.81 -14.89 17.81
N ILE A 2 0.26 -15.63 18.15
CA ILE A 2 1.53 -15.60 17.36
C ILE A 2 1.30 -16.07 15.92
N ASN A 3 0.65 -17.19 15.70
CA ASN A 3 0.35 -17.71 14.36
C ASN A 3 -0.52 -16.74 13.55
N THR A 4 -1.51 -16.14 14.18
CA THR A 4 -2.38 -15.12 13.56
C THR A 4 -1.57 -13.89 13.19
N PHE A 5 -0.61 -13.49 14.02
CA PHE A 5 0.27 -12.37 13.76
C PHE A 5 1.18 -12.63 12.55
N VAL A 6 1.86 -13.78 12.50
CA VAL A 6 2.72 -14.18 11.37
C VAL A 6 1.91 -14.27 10.08
N TYR A 7 0.70 -14.82 10.15
CA TYR A 7 -0.20 -14.88 9.01
C TYR A 7 -0.61 -13.48 8.51
N SER A 8 -0.91 -12.55 9.43
CA SER A 8 -1.26 -11.17 9.07
C SER A 8 -0.11 -10.44 8.40
N ILE A 9 1.13 -10.66 8.86
CA ILE A 9 2.33 -10.12 8.19
C ILE A 9 2.45 -10.72 6.78
N GLY A 10 2.23 -12.02 6.63
CA GLY A 10 2.25 -12.69 5.31
C GLY A 10 1.25 -12.06 4.33
N ILE A 11 0.01 -11.88 4.74
CA ILE A 11 -1.03 -11.22 3.94
C ILE A 11 -0.65 -9.77 3.63
N ALA A 12 -0.10 -9.03 4.61
CA ALA A 12 0.33 -7.65 4.39
C ALA A 12 1.48 -7.55 3.38
N ILE A 13 2.44 -8.45 3.43
CA ILE A 13 3.54 -8.51 2.45
C ILE A 13 3.00 -8.82 1.06
N ILE A 14 2.14 -9.84 0.92
CA ILE A 14 1.54 -10.23 -0.37
C ILE A 14 0.75 -9.05 -0.94
N THR A 15 -0.13 -8.44 -0.13
CA THR A 15 -0.93 -7.28 -0.54
C THR A 15 -0.05 -6.13 -0.99
N THR A 16 1.00 -5.81 -0.24
CA THR A 16 1.93 -4.72 -0.55
C THR A 16 2.69 -5.00 -1.85
N LEU A 17 3.17 -6.22 -2.05
CA LEU A 17 3.85 -6.63 -3.29
C LEU A 17 2.93 -6.51 -4.51
N VAL A 18 1.69 -6.96 -4.40
CA VAL A 18 0.71 -6.84 -5.48
C VAL A 18 0.38 -5.36 -5.75
N CYS A 19 0.25 -4.55 -4.69
CA CYS A 19 0.04 -3.11 -4.83
C CYS A 19 1.22 -2.40 -5.50
N ILE A 20 2.47 -2.80 -5.23
CA ILE A 20 3.66 -2.26 -5.93
C ILE A 20 3.62 -2.67 -7.40
N LEU A 21 3.39 -3.96 -7.67
CA LEU A 21 3.40 -4.52 -9.02
C LEU A 21 2.37 -3.84 -9.94
N LEU A 22 1.20 -3.53 -9.42
CA LEU A 22 0.12 -2.87 -10.16
C LEU A 22 0.20 -1.34 -10.05
N GLY A 23 0.54 -0.82 -8.88
CA GLY A 23 0.53 0.60 -8.57
C GLY A 23 1.68 1.36 -9.20
N TYR A 24 2.87 0.77 -9.28
CA TYR A 24 4.04 1.42 -9.89
C TYR A 24 3.85 1.67 -11.39
N PRO A 25 3.47 0.67 -12.22
CA PRO A 25 3.17 0.90 -13.63
C PRO A 25 2.04 1.90 -13.84
N ALA A 26 0.98 1.83 -13.01
CA ALA A 26 -0.12 2.79 -13.07
C ALA A 26 0.36 4.22 -12.77
N ALA A 27 1.14 4.43 -11.72
CA ALA A 27 1.73 5.72 -11.37
C ALA A 27 2.65 6.24 -12.46
N TRP A 28 3.47 5.37 -13.07
CA TRP A 28 4.36 5.71 -14.17
C TRP A 28 3.58 6.17 -15.42
N ILE A 29 2.55 5.42 -15.83
CA ILE A 29 1.68 5.79 -16.96
C ILE A 29 0.99 7.13 -16.67
N LEU A 30 0.46 7.32 -15.46
CA LEU A 30 -0.21 8.55 -15.06
C LEU A 30 0.74 9.75 -15.03
N SER A 31 2.02 9.56 -14.68
CA SER A 31 3.01 10.64 -14.63
C SER A 31 3.46 11.08 -16.03
N ASN A 32 3.57 10.12 -16.98
CA ASN A 32 4.10 10.37 -18.33
C ASN A 32 3.04 10.50 -19.42
N SER A 33 1.78 10.21 -19.13
CA SER A 33 0.73 10.18 -20.14
C SER A 33 0.28 11.59 -20.55
N LYS A 34 0.23 11.84 -21.85
CA LYS A 34 -0.43 13.02 -22.41
C LYS A 34 -1.92 13.10 -22.04
N LEU A 35 -2.55 11.96 -21.74
CA LEU A 35 -3.92 11.84 -21.25
C LEU A 35 -4.11 12.47 -19.86
N ASN A 36 -3.07 12.53 -19.05
CA ASN A 36 -3.11 13.11 -17.69
C ASN A 36 -2.67 14.59 -17.66
N ARG A 37 -2.70 15.29 -18.80
CA ARG A 37 -2.30 16.70 -18.91
C ARG A 37 -3.05 17.63 -17.94
N SER A 38 -4.29 17.29 -17.59
CA SER A 38 -5.13 18.03 -16.62
C SER A 38 -5.11 17.42 -15.21
N LYS A 39 -4.29 16.41 -14.95
CA LYS A 39 -4.25 15.65 -13.68
C LYS A 39 -5.59 14.99 -13.30
N THR A 40 -6.56 14.98 -14.19
CA THR A 40 -7.91 14.44 -13.95
C THR A 40 -7.89 12.93 -13.73
N MET A 41 -7.04 12.19 -14.46
CA MET A 41 -6.93 10.74 -14.32
C MET A 41 -6.46 10.34 -12.91
N VAL A 42 -5.50 11.07 -12.34
CA VAL A 42 -5.02 10.82 -10.97
C VAL A 42 -6.12 11.05 -9.96
N VAL A 43 -6.91 12.11 -10.14
CA VAL A 43 -8.06 12.40 -9.27
C VAL A 43 -9.07 11.25 -9.31
N LEU A 44 -9.34 10.66 -10.49
CA LEU A 44 -10.22 9.49 -10.61
C LEU A 44 -9.70 8.27 -9.85
N PHE A 45 -8.38 8.04 -9.82
CA PHE A 45 -7.77 6.96 -9.02
C PHE A 45 -7.80 7.24 -7.51
N ILE A 46 -7.79 8.51 -7.11
CA ILE A 46 -7.82 8.93 -5.71
C ILE A 46 -9.25 9.01 -5.17
N LEU A 47 -10.24 9.31 -6.03
CA LEU A 47 -11.65 9.42 -5.63
C LEU A 47 -12.16 8.26 -4.76
N PRO A 48 -11.84 6.98 -5.05
CA PRO A 48 -12.26 5.87 -4.19
C PRO A 48 -11.78 5.98 -2.74
N MET A 49 -10.67 6.68 -2.46
CA MET A 49 -10.18 6.88 -1.09
C MET A 49 -11.15 7.69 -0.21
N TRP A 50 -11.99 8.51 -0.81
CA TRP A 50 -12.95 9.36 -0.10
C TRP A 50 -14.21 8.60 0.29
N VAL A 51 -14.44 7.45 -0.34
CA VAL A 51 -15.53 6.56 0.01
C VAL A 51 -15.14 5.73 1.22
N ASN A 52 -16.05 5.59 2.18
CA ASN A 52 -15.81 4.79 3.38
C ASN A 52 -15.41 3.35 3.02
N ILE A 53 -14.37 2.86 3.68
CA ILE A 53 -13.79 1.52 3.44
C ILE A 53 -14.82 0.39 3.62
N LEU A 54 -15.73 0.51 4.60
CA LEU A 54 -16.78 -0.47 4.84
C LEU A 54 -17.76 -0.55 3.67
N VAL A 55 -18.17 0.61 3.14
CA VAL A 55 -19.10 0.66 1.98
C VAL A 55 -18.45 0.03 0.76
N ARG A 56 -17.18 0.32 0.50
CA ARG A 56 -16.44 -0.30 -0.62
C ARG A 56 -16.30 -1.80 -0.45
N THR A 57 -16.01 -2.25 0.76
CA THR A 57 -15.85 -3.68 1.06
C THR A 57 -17.19 -4.42 0.93
N LEU A 58 -18.28 -3.85 1.43
CA LEU A 58 -19.63 -4.41 1.25
C LEU A 58 -20.04 -4.47 -0.22
N ALA A 59 -19.73 -3.43 -1.00
CA ALA A 59 -19.96 -3.46 -2.44
C ALA A 59 -19.15 -4.56 -3.13
N THR A 60 -17.91 -4.80 -2.69
CA THR A 60 -17.07 -5.91 -3.20
C THR A 60 -17.67 -7.26 -2.85
N VAL A 61 -18.18 -7.45 -1.62
CA VAL A 61 -18.89 -8.67 -1.20
C VAL A 61 -20.12 -8.90 -2.09
N ALA A 62 -20.94 -7.87 -2.29
CA ALA A 62 -22.12 -7.96 -3.13
C ALA A 62 -21.79 -8.30 -4.60
N LEU A 63 -20.69 -7.75 -5.14
CA LEU A 63 -20.19 -8.10 -6.46
C LEU A 63 -19.76 -9.57 -6.55
N PHE A 64 -19.03 -10.06 -5.56
CA PHE A 64 -18.58 -11.45 -5.53
C PHE A 64 -19.75 -12.41 -5.40
N ASP A 65 -20.76 -12.08 -4.59
CA ASP A 65 -21.99 -12.83 -4.48
C ASP A 65 -22.75 -12.88 -5.82
N PHE A 66 -22.88 -11.73 -6.48
CA PHE A 66 -23.53 -11.64 -7.81
C PHE A 66 -22.84 -12.50 -8.87
N PHE A 67 -21.49 -12.54 -8.88
CA PHE A 67 -20.71 -13.37 -9.81
C PHE A 67 -20.47 -14.79 -9.30
N SER A 68 -21.04 -15.17 -8.17
CA SER A 68 -20.81 -16.46 -7.50
C SER A 68 -19.32 -16.78 -7.27
N VAL A 69 -18.52 -15.75 -6.98
CA VAL A 69 -17.11 -15.89 -6.62
C VAL A 69 -17.03 -16.25 -5.13
N PRO A 70 -16.35 -17.35 -4.76
CA PRO A 70 -16.28 -17.76 -3.37
C PRO A 70 -15.52 -16.74 -2.52
N LEU A 71 -16.07 -16.40 -1.35
CA LEU A 71 -15.40 -15.58 -0.35
C LEU A 71 -14.34 -16.43 0.36
N GLY A 72 -13.19 -15.82 0.65
CA GLY A 72 -12.06 -16.50 1.30
C GLY A 72 -10.76 -15.73 1.15
N GLU A 73 -9.63 -16.41 1.17
CA GLU A 73 -8.29 -15.79 1.14
C GLU A 73 -8.04 -14.98 -0.14
N GLY A 74 -8.45 -15.49 -1.30
CA GLY A 74 -8.34 -14.79 -2.58
C GLY A 74 -9.20 -13.51 -2.61
N ALA A 75 -10.43 -13.58 -2.09
CA ALA A 75 -11.31 -12.43 -1.94
C ALA A 75 -10.73 -11.39 -0.98
N LEU A 76 -10.11 -11.85 0.12
CA LEU A 76 -9.44 -11.01 1.09
C LEU A 76 -8.29 -10.21 0.45
N ILE A 77 -7.37 -10.89 -0.26
CA ILE A 77 -6.23 -10.25 -0.93
C ILE A 77 -6.74 -9.26 -1.99
N PHE A 78 -7.72 -9.65 -2.80
CA PHE A 78 -8.32 -8.76 -3.79
C PHE A 78 -8.92 -7.51 -3.15
N GLY A 79 -9.72 -7.69 -2.10
CA GLY A 79 -10.35 -6.57 -1.39
C GLY A 79 -9.35 -5.65 -0.73
N MET A 80 -8.27 -6.19 -0.17
CA MET A 80 -7.17 -5.39 0.39
C MET A 80 -6.43 -4.61 -0.70
N VAL A 81 -6.06 -5.26 -1.80
CA VAL A 81 -5.42 -4.58 -2.93
C VAL A 81 -6.32 -3.49 -3.49
N TYR A 82 -7.59 -3.79 -3.75
CA TYR A 82 -8.56 -2.80 -4.23
C TYR A 82 -8.70 -1.59 -3.30
N ASN A 83 -8.75 -1.83 -2.00
CA ASN A 83 -8.90 -0.75 -1.02
C ASN A 83 -7.62 0.08 -0.86
N PHE A 84 -6.43 -0.53 -0.97
CA PHE A 84 -5.16 0.12 -0.64
C PHE A 84 -4.33 0.55 -1.86
N ILE A 85 -4.65 0.11 -3.08
CA ILE A 85 -3.89 0.47 -4.29
C ILE A 85 -3.77 1.98 -4.53
N PRO A 86 -4.78 2.84 -4.25
CA PRO A 86 -4.62 4.27 -4.40
C PRO A 86 -3.56 4.87 -3.48
N PHE A 87 -3.38 4.29 -2.28
CA PHE A 87 -2.35 4.69 -1.32
C PHE A 87 -0.94 4.35 -1.78
N MET A 88 -0.79 3.36 -2.68
CA MET A 88 0.48 3.06 -3.34
C MET A 88 0.72 4.00 -4.54
N ILE A 89 -0.29 4.21 -5.38
CA ILE A 89 -0.17 5.02 -6.59
C ILE A 89 0.17 6.48 -6.26
N TYR A 90 -0.50 7.06 -5.27
CA TYR A 90 -0.40 8.48 -4.98
C TYR A 90 1.01 8.97 -4.62
N PRO A 91 1.74 8.40 -3.64
CA PRO A 91 3.08 8.85 -3.31
C PRO A 91 4.09 8.58 -4.43
N ILE A 92 3.97 7.46 -5.16
CA ILE A 92 4.84 7.15 -6.30
C ILE A 92 4.61 8.18 -7.40
N TYR A 93 3.35 8.45 -7.75
CA TYR A 93 2.99 9.47 -8.74
C TYR A 93 3.56 10.85 -8.37
N ASN A 94 3.40 11.29 -7.11
CA ASN A 94 3.91 12.58 -6.67
C ASN A 94 5.44 12.68 -6.77
N THR A 95 6.15 11.60 -6.48
CA THR A 95 7.60 11.56 -6.61
C THR A 95 8.03 11.61 -8.07
N LEU A 96 7.37 10.84 -8.93
CA LEU A 96 7.63 10.84 -10.38
C LEU A 96 7.33 12.21 -11.02
N GLN A 97 6.28 12.90 -10.57
CA GLN A 97 5.92 14.24 -11.06
C GLN A 97 6.94 15.32 -10.68
N LYS A 98 7.62 15.15 -9.55
CA LYS A 98 8.66 16.08 -9.07
C LYS A 98 10.05 15.75 -9.62
N MET A 99 10.21 14.62 -10.29
CA MET A 99 11.48 14.19 -10.87
C MET A 99 11.87 15.11 -12.01
N ASP A 100 13.10 15.59 -12.01
CA ASP A 100 13.63 16.38 -13.12
C ASP A 100 13.88 15.47 -14.33
N HIS A 101 13.26 15.81 -15.43
CA HIS A 101 13.40 15.08 -16.71
C HIS A 101 14.83 15.11 -17.27
N SER A 102 15.67 16.04 -16.83
CA SER A 102 17.08 16.13 -17.24
C SER A 102 17.86 14.86 -16.94
N TYR A 103 17.54 14.15 -15.86
CA TYR A 103 18.16 12.85 -15.53
C TYR A 103 17.85 11.77 -16.56
N ILE A 104 16.62 11.79 -17.10
CA ILE A 104 16.17 10.85 -18.14
C ILE A 104 16.86 11.17 -19.46
N GLU A 105 16.90 12.45 -19.83
CA GLU A 105 17.55 12.94 -21.04
C GLU A 105 19.05 12.65 -21.01
N ALA A 106 19.73 12.95 -19.92
CA ALA A 106 21.16 12.65 -19.76
C ALA A 106 21.47 11.15 -19.88
N ALA A 107 20.63 10.28 -19.31
CA ALA A 107 20.80 8.84 -19.46
C ALA A 107 20.60 8.37 -20.90
N GLN A 108 19.65 8.98 -21.64
CA GLN A 108 19.42 8.68 -23.05
C GLN A 108 20.57 9.17 -23.94
N ASP A 109 21.12 10.36 -23.66
CA ASP A 109 22.28 10.91 -24.37
C ASP A 109 23.54 10.05 -24.23
N LEU A 110 23.66 9.35 -23.07
CA LEU A 110 24.70 8.35 -22.84
C LEU A 110 24.43 6.99 -23.53
N GLY A 111 23.38 6.90 -24.35
CA GLY A 111 23.03 5.71 -25.13
C GLY A 111 22.31 4.63 -24.32
N ALA A 112 21.76 4.95 -23.15
CA ALA A 112 20.98 4.01 -22.37
C ALA A 112 19.66 3.65 -23.06
N ASN A 113 19.34 2.35 -23.12
CA ASN A 113 18.06 1.91 -23.65
C ASN A 113 16.92 2.20 -22.62
N PRO A 114 15.65 2.21 -23.03
CA PRO A 114 14.54 2.56 -22.15
C PRO A 114 14.47 1.75 -20.83
N LEU A 115 14.85 0.46 -20.88
CA LEU A 115 14.91 -0.39 -19.70
C LEU A 115 16.04 0.01 -18.75
N GLN A 116 17.19 0.40 -19.30
CA GLN A 116 18.32 0.90 -18.52
C GLN A 116 18.01 2.25 -17.86
N VAL A 117 17.36 3.15 -18.59
CA VAL A 117 16.88 4.43 -18.05
C VAL A 117 15.93 4.17 -16.89
N PHE A 118 14.97 3.26 -17.08
CA PHE A 118 14.03 2.90 -16.02
C PHE A 118 14.72 2.34 -14.79
N LEU A 119 15.56 1.31 -14.94
CA LEU A 119 16.19 0.61 -13.81
C LEU A 119 17.30 1.42 -13.13
N LYS A 120 18.05 2.24 -13.88
CA LYS A 120 19.24 2.95 -13.36
C LYS A 120 18.97 4.41 -12.98
N ALA A 121 17.96 5.04 -13.54
CA ALA A 121 17.63 6.43 -13.24
C ALA A 121 16.27 6.54 -12.55
N VAL A 122 15.19 6.11 -13.18
CA VAL A 122 13.83 6.36 -12.70
C VAL A 122 13.52 5.60 -11.41
N LEU A 123 13.82 4.30 -11.36
CA LEU A 123 13.52 3.47 -10.20
C LEU A 123 14.25 3.94 -8.93
N PRO A 124 15.57 4.21 -8.95
CA PRO A 124 16.27 4.73 -7.76
C PRO A 124 15.74 6.10 -7.32
N LEU A 125 15.50 7.02 -8.26
CA LEU A 125 14.99 8.35 -7.96
C LEU A 125 13.54 8.34 -7.44
N SER A 126 12.74 7.32 -7.79
CA SER A 126 11.36 7.15 -7.31
C SER A 126 11.27 6.39 -5.98
N MET A 127 12.39 5.85 -5.47
CA MET A 127 12.42 5.03 -4.25
C MET A 127 11.76 5.70 -3.03
N PRO A 128 11.96 7.00 -2.76
CA PRO A 128 11.27 7.67 -1.64
C PRO A 128 9.73 7.59 -1.75
N GLY A 129 9.20 7.67 -2.96
CA GLY A 129 7.77 7.49 -3.22
C GLY A 129 7.30 6.06 -3.02
N VAL A 130 8.10 5.09 -3.46
CA VAL A 130 7.82 3.66 -3.27
C VAL A 130 7.82 3.31 -1.79
N MET A 131 8.82 3.74 -1.02
CA MET A 131 8.88 3.50 0.43
C MET A 131 7.69 4.11 1.16
N SER A 132 7.32 5.35 0.82
CA SER A 132 6.12 5.97 1.37
C SER A 132 4.84 5.19 1.02
N GLY A 133 4.71 4.70 -0.21
CA GLY A 133 3.59 3.85 -0.64
C GLY A 133 3.54 2.52 0.11
N ILE A 134 4.68 1.86 0.30
CA ILE A 134 4.79 0.62 1.07
C ILE A 134 4.24 0.84 2.48
N MET A 135 4.68 1.89 3.16
CA MET A 135 4.22 2.19 4.52
C MET A 135 2.71 2.49 4.58
N MET A 136 2.20 3.26 3.60
CA MET A 136 0.78 3.60 3.52
C MET A 136 -0.12 2.38 3.24
N VAL A 137 0.40 1.31 2.66
CA VAL A 137 -0.33 0.06 2.38
C VAL A 137 -0.11 -0.96 3.50
N PHE A 138 1.13 -1.17 3.92
CA PHE A 138 1.52 -2.24 4.84
C PHE A 138 0.91 -2.05 6.24
N MET A 139 1.00 -0.83 6.79
CA MET A 139 0.50 -0.55 8.14
C MET A 139 -1.02 -0.75 8.28
N PRO A 140 -1.88 -0.17 7.41
CA PRO A 140 -3.31 -0.42 7.52
C PRO A 140 -3.67 -1.88 7.22
N THR A 141 -2.93 -2.59 6.36
CA THR A 141 -3.21 -3.99 6.05
C THR A 141 -3.05 -4.90 7.26
N ILE A 142 -2.01 -4.69 8.09
CA ILE A 142 -1.84 -5.46 9.33
C ILE A 142 -2.95 -5.14 10.34
N SER A 143 -3.36 -3.87 10.42
CA SER A 143 -4.29 -3.38 11.44
C SER A 143 -5.76 -3.59 11.09
N THR A 144 -6.07 -3.83 9.82
CA THR A 144 -7.47 -3.97 9.39
C THR A 144 -8.12 -5.22 9.96
N PHE A 145 -9.37 -5.08 10.35
CA PHE A 145 -10.23 -6.20 10.77
C PHE A 145 -11.46 -6.32 9.87
N ALA A 146 -12.04 -5.19 9.49
CA ALA A 146 -13.32 -5.14 8.79
C ALA A 146 -13.28 -5.79 7.40
N ILE A 147 -12.19 -5.61 6.65
CA ILE A 147 -12.04 -6.22 5.32
C ILE A 147 -11.95 -7.75 5.46
N ALA A 148 -11.18 -8.23 6.43
CA ALA A 148 -11.03 -9.66 6.69
C ALA A 148 -12.36 -10.29 7.13
N GLU A 149 -13.05 -9.67 8.07
CA GLU A 149 -14.32 -10.15 8.58
C GLU A 149 -15.38 -10.28 7.47
N LEU A 150 -15.52 -9.28 6.63
CA LEU A 150 -16.53 -9.24 5.57
C LEU A 150 -16.21 -10.16 4.38
N LEU A 151 -14.96 -10.18 3.91
CA LEU A 151 -14.58 -10.94 2.70
C LEU A 151 -14.25 -12.41 2.97
N THR A 152 -14.11 -12.81 4.22
CA THR A 152 -13.88 -14.21 4.60
C THR A 152 -15.02 -14.83 5.40
N MET A 153 -16.13 -14.11 5.58
CA MET A 153 -17.23 -14.52 6.47
C MET A 153 -16.70 -14.92 7.85
N ASN A 154 -15.74 -14.18 8.41
CA ASN A 154 -15.09 -14.43 9.68
C ASN A 154 -14.30 -15.76 9.79
N ASN A 155 -14.02 -16.43 8.65
CA ASN A 155 -13.26 -17.68 8.64
C ASN A 155 -11.76 -17.46 8.77
N ILE A 156 -11.26 -16.29 8.36
CA ILE A 156 -9.84 -15.94 8.44
C ILE A 156 -9.66 -14.80 9.44
N LYS A 157 -8.91 -15.10 10.49
CA LYS A 157 -8.62 -14.14 11.55
C LYS A 157 -7.27 -13.50 11.30
N LEU A 158 -7.27 -12.19 11.10
CA LEU A 158 -6.08 -11.36 11.14
C LEU A 158 -5.82 -10.86 12.57
N PHE A 159 -4.66 -10.27 12.77
CA PHE A 159 -4.29 -9.76 14.09
C PHE A 159 -5.24 -8.66 14.56
N GLY A 160 -5.65 -7.75 13.66
CA GLY A 160 -6.68 -6.75 13.96
C GLY A 160 -8.03 -7.35 14.31
N THR A 161 -8.46 -8.42 13.61
CA THR A 161 -9.70 -9.16 13.93
C THR A 161 -9.62 -9.79 15.31
N THR A 162 -8.46 -10.35 15.68
CA THR A 162 -8.26 -10.95 17.01
C THR A 162 -8.36 -9.90 18.12
N ILE A 163 -7.80 -8.71 17.91
CA ILE A 163 -7.95 -7.59 18.86
C ILE A 163 -9.42 -7.22 19.02
N GLN A 164 -10.11 -7.02 17.90
CA GLN A 164 -11.53 -6.63 17.90
C GLN A 164 -12.43 -7.67 18.59
N GLU A 165 -12.23 -8.97 18.31
CA GLU A 165 -12.97 -10.03 18.96
C GLU A 165 -12.77 -10.06 20.47
N ASN A 166 -11.52 -9.89 20.96
CA ASN A 166 -11.25 -9.87 22.40
C ASN A 166 -11.91 -8.66 23.08
N ILE A 167 -11.94 -7.51 22.44
CA ILE A 167 -12.64 -6.33 22.95
C ILE A 167 -14.15 -6.59 23.00
N ASN A 168 -14.73 -7.15 21.93
CA ASN A 168 -16.16 -7.48 21.85
C ASN A 168 -16.58 -8.52 22.91
N ASN A 169 -15.69 -9.46 23.22
CA ASN A 169 -15.90 -10.47 24.24
C ASN A 169 -15.62 -9.97 25.68
N SER A 170 -15.50 -8.66 25.87
CA SER A 170 -15.21 -8.02 27.16
C SER A 170 -13.88 -8.43 27.80
N MET A 171 -12.95 -9.00 27.02
CA MET A 171 -11.57 -9.33 27.45
C MET A 171 -10.65 -8.11 27.26
N TRP A 172 -10.99 -7.00 27.88
CA TRP A 172 -10.35 -5.70 27.70
C TRP A 172 -8.83 -5.73 27.95
N ASN A 173 -8.39 -6.42 29.01
CA ASN A 173 -6.96 -6.48 29.35
C ASN A 173 -6.15 -7.19 28.26
N TYR A 174 -6.68 -8.27 27.70
CA TYR A 174 -6.02 -9.03 26.65
C TYR A 174 -6.04 -8.27 25.30
N GLY A 175 -7.18 -7.68 24.95
CA GLY A 175 -7.30 -6.82 23.76
C GLY A 175 -6.36 -5.61 23.83
N ALA A 176 -6.27 -4.96 25.00
CA ALA A 176 -5.35 -3.84 25.21
C ALA A 176 -3.87 -4.25 25.08
N ALA A 177 -3.48 -5.41 25.63
CA ALA A 177 -2.12 -5.93 25.49
C ALA A 177 -1.75 -6.21 24.04
N LEU A 178 -2.64 -6.82 23.26
CA LEU A 178 -2.43 -7.06 21.83
C LEU A 178 -2.34 -5.76 21.04
N SER A 179 -3.18 -4.77 21.36
CA SER A 179 -3.15 -3.44 20.74
C SER A 179 -1.84 -2.72 21.01
N LEU A 180 -1.30 -2.83 22.22
CA LEU A 180 0.00 -2.26 22.58
C LEU A 180 1.14 -2.91 21.80
N ILE A 181 1.13 -4.23 21.67
CA ILE A 181 2.11 -4.97 20.83
C ILE A 181 2.05 -4.46 19.39
N MET A 182 0.85 -4.30 18.84
CA MET A 182 0.64 -3.79 17.51
C MET A 182 1.16 -2.37 17.33
N LEU A 183 0.90 -1.49 18.30
CA LEU A 183 1.39 -0.12 18.30
C LEU A 183 2.92 -0.07 18.30
N LEU A 184 3.58 -0.89 19.11
CA LEU A 184 5.04 -0.99 19.17
C LEU A 184 5.63 -1.46 17.84
N LEU A 185 4.96 -2.41 17.17
CA LEU A 185 5.40 -2.90 15.85
C LEU A 185 5.25 -1.83 14.77
N ILE A 186 4.13 -1.12 14.75
CA ILE A 186 3.91 -0.01 13.81
C ILE A 186 4.95 1.10 14.08
N ALA A 187 5.22 1.42 15.33
CA ALA A 187 6.23 2.40 15.70
C ALA A 187 7.63 1.94 15.25
N ALA A 188 8.00 0.69 15.47
CA ALA A 188 9.28 0.13 15.03
C ALA A 188 9.44 0.21 13.49
N THR A 189 8.43 -0.21 12.73
CA THR A 189 8.47 -0.11 11.25
C THR A 189 8.56 1.33 10.75
N SER A 190 7.92 2.26 11.45
CA SER A 190 7.96 3.69 11.14
C SER A 190 9.35 4.30 11.38
N LEU A 191 10.04 3.90 12.44
CA LEU A 191 11.41 4.37 12.74
C LEU A 191 12.41 3.93 11.66
N PHE A 192 12.33 2.68 11.20
CA PHE A 192 13.18 2.20 10.09
C PHE A 192 12.98 2.99 8.79
N SER A 193 11.77 3.52 8.56
CA SER A 193 11.48 4.34 7.37
C SER A 193 11.95 5.79 7.50
N THR A 194 12.17 6.29 8.72
CA THR A 194 12.61 7.68 8.95
C THR A 194 14.11 7.81 8.76
N ASP A 195 14.89 6.81 9.18
CA ASP A 195 16.36 6.81 9.00
C ASP A 195 16.78 6.87 7.52
N ASP A 196 16.00 6.26 6.60
CA ASP A 196 16.26 6.34 5.16
C ASP A 196 16.03 7.75 4.59
N LYS A 197 15.16 8.55 5.19
CA LYS A 197 14.91 9.93 4.74
C LYS A 197 16.01 10.90 5.18
N ASP A 198 16.57 10.72 6.35
CA ASP A 198 17.65 11.55 6.87
C ASP A 198 18.96 11.28 6.11
N ASN A 199 19.27 10.02 5.81
CA ASN A 199 20.43 9.66 4.99
C ASN A 199 20.31 10.16 3.52
N ALA A 200 19.10 10.29 2.98
CA ALA A 200 18.89 10.84 1.64
C ALA A 200 19.05 12.36 1.58
N ASN A 201 18.80 13.06 2.71
CA ASN A 201 18.98 14.51 2.81
C ASN A 201 20.43 14.92 3.11
N GLU A 202 21.20 14.09 3.82
CA GLU A 202 22.61 14.38 4.10
C GLU A 202 23.54 14.14 2.89
N GLY A 203 23.14 13.31 1.93
CA GLY A 203 23.87 13.08 0.68
C GLY A 203 23.76 14.20 -0.35
N GLY A 204 22.84 15.16 -0.18
CA GLY A 204 22.61 16.30 -1.09
C GLY A 204 23.29 17.60 -0.72
N GLY A 205 24.09 17.64 0.32
CA GLY A 205 24.63 18.86 0.95
C GLY A 205 26.11 19.16 0.72
N LEU A 206 26.72 18.68 -0.35
CA LEU A 206 28.09 19.06 -0.71
C LEU A 206 28.20 19.33 -2.20
N TRP A 207 27.69 20.50 -2.64
CA TRP A 207 28.23 21.30 -3.78
C TRP A 207 27.57 22.67 -3.76
#